data_16d875a1b36394eaf59421336d7e7688
#
_entry.id   16d875a1b36394eaf59421336d7e7688
#
_cell.length_a   1.000
_cell.length_b   1.000
_cell.length_c   1.000
_cell.angle_alpha   90.00
_cell.angle_beta   90.00
_cell.angle_gamma   90.00
#
_symmetry.space_group_name_H-M   'P 1'
#
loop_
_entity.id
_entity.type
_entity.pdbx_description
1 polymer ?
#
loop_
_entity_poly.entity_id
_entity_poly.type
_entity_poly.pdbx_seq_one_letter_code
_entity_poly.pdbx_strand_id
1 'polypeptide(L)'
;MVALLLFSTGVQAGQGVPSVQRGNREQVANAVQSSATASREMTLVTLNLHHDREDWPARRAYIARELKRLAPDVIALQEVIERRGSVENQAAWLSRKLGYDYTFASVDPVGAPKRYGNALLSRRKVLATHQRLLQPLDDYRVAAHLQVDVDGQPVNVYVTHLNERADARGAGIRTRQVADLLDFIASNSAQAPVVIAGDFNTAADTLDLQALRKGYGDSYGSVHRNSDATVSTLNMHIFDRPARIDHVFFQQNRLLAREARILFEAPYAEGRWASDHYGVWVRLQLAPEHPASNRMP
;
A
#
# COMPACT_ATOMS: atom_id res chain seq x y z
N MET A 1 78.58 44.44 21.94
CA MET A 1 78.43 45.62 21.06
C MET A 1 76.91 45.62 20.72
N VAL A 2 76.12 46.38 21.50
CA VAL A 2 75.70 47.76 21.34
C VAL A 2 75.12 48.00 19.95
N ALA A 3 73.84 48.12 19.86
CA ALA A 3 73.18 49.35 19.43
C ALA A 3 71.66 49.21 19.63
N LEU A 4 71.18 49.97 20.54
CA LEU A 4 69.90 50.53 20.84
C LEU A 4 69.51 51.52 19.74
N LEU A 5 68.26 51.56 19.31
CA LEU A 5 67.60 52.81 18.91
C LEU A 5 66.13 52.73 19.05
N LEU A 6 65.59 53.73 19.67
CA LEU A 6 64.26 54.04 20.15
C LEU A 6 63.40 54.82 19.11
N PHE A 7 62.15 54.99 19.44
CA PHE A 7 61.11 55.96 18.99
C PHE A 7 60.23 55.48 17.81
N SER A 8 58.87 55.65 17.77
CA SER A 8 58.04 56.56 18.55
C SER A 8 56.55 56.12 18.35
N THR A 9 55.77 56.55 19.28
CA THR A 9 54.29 56.54 19.44
C THR A 9 53.50 56.95 18.21
N GLY A 10 52.33 56.28 18.03
CA GLY A 10 51.25 56.73 17.20
C GLY A 10 49.92 56.00 17.57
N VAL A 11 49.16 56.64 18.45
CA VAL A 11 47.79 56.30 18.80
C VAL A 11 46.88 56.72 17.65
N GLN A 12 46.07 55.79 17.10
CA GLN A 12 44.80 56.17 16.45
C GLN A 12 43.75 55.13 16.76
N ALA A 13 42.71 55.62 17.41
CA ALA A 13 41.44 54.92 17.62
C ALA A 13 40.62 54.91 16.32
N GLY A 14 39.92 53.82 16.07
CA GLY A 14 38.95 53.73 14.98
C GLY A 14 38.29 52.37 14.92
N GLN A 15 37.31 52.18 15.72
CA GLN A 15 35.99 51.61 15.55
C GLN A 15 35.78 50.73 14.28
N GLY A 16 35.32 49.50 14.51
CA GLY A 16 34.75 48.63 13.50
C GLY A 16 34.34 47.31 14.11
N VAL A 17 33.17 47.28 14.80
CA VAL A 17 32.51 46.03 15.21
C VAL A 17 32.01 45.38 13.92
N PRO A 18 32.37 44.12 13.57
CA PRO A 18 31.81 43.48 12.41
C PRO A 18 30.35 43.16 12.70
N SER A 19 29.47 43.73 11.87
CA SER A 19 28.05 43.40 11.78
C SER A 19 27.91 41.92 11.49
N VAL A 20 27.43 41.14 12.46
CA VAL A 20 27.06 39.73 12.33
C VAL A 20 25.90 39.63 11.32
N GLN A 21 26.23 38.93 10.29
CA GLN A 21 25.39 38.65 9.12
C GLN A 21 23.98 38.18 9.52
N ARG A 22 22.96 38.99 9.31
CA ARG A 22 21.54 38.59 9.34
C ARG A 22 21.17 37.57 8.25
N GLY A 23 22.03 37.40 7.22
CA GLY A 23 21.76 36.51 6.09
C GLY A 23 21.73 35.00 6.41
N ASN A 24 22.44 34.54 7.44
CA ASN A 24 22.52 33.11 7.75
C ASN A 24 21.29 32.56 8.50
N ARG A 25 20.52 33.40 9.19
CA ARG A 25 19.31 32.91 9.88
C ARG A 25 18.12 32.73 8.93
N GLU A 26 17.97 33.57 7.93
CA GLU A 26 16.92 33.42 6.92
C GLU A 26 17.19 32.25 5.95
N GLN A 27 18.44 32.00 5.59
CA GLN A 27 18.79 30.85 4.76
C GLN A 27 18.63 29.51 5.50
N VAL A 28 18.93 29.43 6.78
CA VAL A 28 18.70 28.24 7.60
C VAL A 28 17.21 28.05 7.86
N ALA A 29 16.44 29.10 8.12
CA ALA A 29 14.99 29.02 8.26
C ALA A 29 14.29 28.59 6.97
N ASN A 30 14.73 29.10 5.80
CA ASN A 30 14.20 28.69 4.51
C ASN A 30 14.64 27.25 4.12
N ALA A 31 15.83 26.81 4.50
CA ALA A 31 16.27 25.43 4.31
C ALA A 31 15.49 24.44 5.20
N VAL A 32 15.17 24.83 6.44
CA VAL A 32 14.34 24.01 7.35
C VAL A 32 12.88 23.99 6.91
N GLN A 33 12.34 25.10 6.39
CA GLN A 33 10.98 25.13 5.81
C GLN A 33 10.90 24.41 4.46
N SER A 34 11.97 24.42 3.64
CA SER A 34 12.02 23.68 2.38
C SER A 34 12.12 22.15 2.58
N SER A 35 12.69 21.69 3.70
CA SER A 35 12.73 20.26 4.04
C SER A 35 11.40 19.72 4.62
N ALA A 36 10.47 20.61 5.01
CA ALA A 36 9.20 20.24 5.64
C ALA A 36 8.07 19.94 4.66
N THR A 37 8.30 20.00 3.34
CA THR A 37 7.22 19.84 2.33
C THR A 37 7.46 18.72 1.32
N ALA A 38 8.44 17.85 1.49
CA ALA A 38 8.49 16.62 0.69
C ALA A 38 7.24 15.79 1.00
N SER A 39 6.30 15.72 0.05
CA SER A 39 5.09 14.93 0.23
C SER A 39 5.47 13.46 0.38
N ARG A 40 5.12 12.85 1.54
CA ARG A 40 5.33 11.42 1.73
C ARG A 40 4.37 10.66 0.84
N GLU A 41 4.90 9.77 0.04
CA GLU A 41 4.10 8.96 -0.89
C GLU A 41 4.40 7.48 -0.68
N MET A 42 3.41 6.66 -0.98
CA MET A 42 3.57 5.22 -1.09
C MET A 42 2.90 4.70 -2.34
N THR A 43 3.45 3.63 -2.88
CA THR A 43 2.90 2.90 -4.02
C THR A 43 2.47 1.50 -3.60
N LEU A 44 1.34 1.05 -4.11
CA LEU A 44 0.80 -0.27 -3.81
C LEU A 44 0.30 -0.95 -5.08
N VAL A 45 0.47 -2.27 -5.13
CA VAL A 45 -0.17 -3.14 -6.13
C VAL A 45 -1.06 -4.14 -5.42
N THR A 46 -2.28 -4.36 -5.92
CA THR A 46 -3.08 -5.56 -5.60
C THR A 46 -3.20 -6.44 -6.82
N LEU A 47 -3.13 -7.77 -6.62
CA LEU A 47 -3.26 -8.77 -7.67
C LEU A 47 -3.79 -10.09 -7.10
N ASN A 48 -4.94 -10.54 -7.61
CA ASN A 48 -5.37 -11.91 -7.45
C ASN A 48 -4.49 -12.82 -8.34
N LEU A 49 -3.84 -13.84 -7.73
CA LEU A 49 -2.85 -14.68 -8.40
C LEU A 49 -3.43 -15.84 -9.21
N HIS A 50 -4.74 -16.08 -9.14
CA HIS A 50 -5.37 -17.26 -9.75
C HIS A 50 -4.71 -18.56 -9.28
N HIS A 51 -4.46 -18.69 -8.00
CA HIS A 51 -3.80 -19.86 -7.39
C HIS A 51 -2.46 -20.22 -8.07
N ASP A 52 -2.11 -21.50 -8.02
CA ASP A 52 -1.01 -22.13 -8.76
C ASP A 52 -1.50 -22.76 -10.08
N ARG A 53 -2.63 -22.28 -10.63
CA ARG A 53 -3.24 -22.81 -11.87
C ARG A 53 -2.41 -22.46 -13.09
N GLU A 54 -2.68 -23.18 -14.17
CA GLU A 54 -1.98 -23.03 -15.45
C GLU A 54 -0.46 -23.15 -15.28
N ASP A 55 0.30 -22.44 -16.10
CA ASP A 55 1.75 -22.43 -16.06
C ASP A 55 2.26 -21.43 -15.00
N TRP A 56 2.07 -21.74 -13.71
CA TRP A 56 2.56 -20.90 -12.61
C TRP A 56 4.05 -20.55 -12.72
N PRO A 57 4.97 -21.48 -13.09
CA PRO A 57 6.37 -21.14 -13.30
C PRO A 57 6.63 -20.03 -14.32
N ALA A 58 5.90 -19.98 -15.41
CA ALA A 58 6.00 -18.91 -16.40
C ALA A 58 5.31 -17.63 -15.94
N ARG A 59 4.07 -17.73 -15.39
CA ARG A 59 3.30 -16.61 -14.86
C ARG A 59 4.08 -15.86 -13.77
N ARG A 60 4.63 -16.59 -12.79
CA ARG A 60 5.40 -15.97 -11.69
C ARG A 60 6.63 -15.22 -12.17
N ALA A 61 7.30 -15.72 -13.22
CA ALA A 61 8.48 -15.06 -13.80
C ALA A 61 8.11 -13.73 -14.45
N TYR A 62 6.99 -13.69 -15.18
CA TYR A 62 6.43 -12.47 -15.76
C TYR A 62 5.99 -11.49 -14.67
N ILE A 63 5.19 -11.94 -13.70
CA ILE A 63 4.71 -11.13 -12.58
C ILE A 63 5.89 -10.51 -11.82
N ALA A 64 6.89 -11.31 -11.47
CA ALA A 64 8.07 -10.82 -10.75
C ALA A 64 8.87 -9.77 -11.54
N ARG A 65 9.01 -9.94 -12.85
CA ARG A 65 9.68 -8.98 -13.74
C ARG A 65 8.97 -7.63 -13.70
N GLU A 66 7.65 -7.62 -13.89
CA GLU A 66 6.86 -6.40 -13.92
C GLU A 66 6.80 -5.72 -12.53
N LEU A 67 6.63 -6.49 -11.46
CA LEU A 67 6.66 -5.96 -10.10
C LEU A 67 8.05 -5.39 -9.74
N LYS A 68 9.13 -6.02 -10.20
CA LYS A 68 10.48 -5.49 -10.01
C LYS A 68 10.68 -4.16 -10.75
N ARG A 69 10.14 -4.02 -11.96
CA ARG A 69 10.19 -2.77 -12.75
C ARG A 69 9.37 -1.64 -12.10
N LEU A 70 8.21 -1.96 -11.55
CA LEU A 70 7.33 -1.01 -10.86
C LEU A 70 7.85 -0.64 -9.46
N ALA A 71 8.53 -1.57 -8.81
CA ALA A 71 9.07 -1.47 -7.46
C ALA A 71 8.06 -0.85 -6.47
N PRO A 72 6.81 -1.37 -6.33
CA PRO A 72 5.85 -0.82 -5.40
C PRO A 72 6.32 -0.97 -3.96
N ASP A 73 5.88 -0.08 -3.08
CA ASP A 73 6.23 -0.16 -1.65
C ASP A 73 5.59 -1.37 -0.98
N VAL A 74 4.34 -1.67 -1.35
CA VAL A 74 3.59 -2.82 -0.84
C VAL A 74 2.89 -3.56 -1.99
N ILE A 75 2.81 -4.88 -1.87
CA ILE A 75 2.08 -5.76 -2.79
C ILE A 75 1.08 -6.56 -1.98
N ALA A 76 -0.20 -6.48 -2.36
CA ALA A 76 -1.30 -7.25 -1.78
C ALA A 76 -1.70 -8.36 -2.76
N LEU A 77 -1.61 -9.60 -2.32
CA LEU A 77 -1.86 -10.78 -3.14
C LEU A 77 -3.06 -11.57 -2.60
N GLN A 78 -3.94 -12.00 -3.48
CA GLN A 78 -5.04 -12.89 -3.18
C GLN A 78 -4.81 -14.25 -3.84
N GLU A 79 -5.52 -15.27 -3.38
CA GLU A 79 -5.44 -16.65 -3.89
C GLU A 79 -4.04 -17.28 -3.78
N VAL A 80 -3.33 -16.94 -2.72
CA VAL A 80 -2.04 -17.57 -2.42
C VAL A 80 -2.26 -18.98 -1.90
N ILE A 81 -1.56 -19.95 -2.47
CA ILE A 81 -1.57 -21.36 -2.08
C ILE A 81 -0.24 -21.76 -1.48
N GLU A 82 -0.30 -22.41 -0.32
CA GLU A 82 0.81 -23.13 0.28
C GLU A 82 0.47 -24.63 0.32
N ARG A 83 1.37 -25.46 -0.21
CA ARG A 83 1.21 -26.92 -0.19
C ARG A 83 2.25 -27.55 0.70
N ARG A 84 1.85 -28.54 1.52
CA ARG A 84 2.79 -29.32 2.33
C ARG A 84 3.82 -29.98 1.41
N GLY A 85 5.10 -29.86 1.77
CA GLY A 85 6.22 -30.39 0.98
C GLY A 85 6.68 -29.47 -0.15
N SER A 86 5.99 -28.37 -0.45
CA SER A 86 6.54 -27.30 -1.28
C SER A 86 7.64 -26.55 -0.52
N VAL A 87 8.69 -26.17 -1.22
CA VAL A 87 9.80 -25.39 -0.63
C VAL A 87 9.30 -24.02 -0.16
N GLU A 88 8.34 -23.44 -0.89
CA GLU A 88 7.80 -22.10 -0.63
C GLU A 88 6.41 -21.94 -1.29
N ASN A 89 5.59 -21.05 -0.74
CA ASN A 89 4.36 -20.62 -1.40
C ASN A 89 4.64 -19.51 -2.42
N GLN A 90 3.61 -19.07 -3.16
CA GLN A 90 3.77 -18.05 -4.21
C GLN A 90 4.27 -16.72 -3.67
N ALA A 91 3.76 -16.27 -2.51
CA ALA A 91 4.18 -15.02 -1.89
C ALA A 91 5.63 -15.09 -1.41
N ALA A 92 6.06 -16.19 -0.79
CA ALA A 92 7.44 -16.43 -0.39
C ALA A 92 8.39 -16.41 -1.60
N TRP A 93 7.98 -17.04 -2.72
CA TRP A 93 8.77 -17.02 -3.94
C TRP A 93 8.94 -15.61 -4.50
N LEU A 94 7.85 -14.82 -4.58
CA LEU A 94 7.89 -13.43 -5.02
C LEU A 94 8.73 -12.56 -4.08
N SER A 95 8.53 -12.69 -2.75
CA SER A 95 9.29 -12.00 -1.71
C SER A 95 10.80 -12.19 -1.93
N ARG A 96 11.26 -13.42 -2.08
CA ARG A 96 12.68 -13.75 -2.32
C ARG A 96 13.19 -13.18 -3.66
N LYS A 97 12.36 -13.17 -4.71
CA LYS A 97 12.75 -12.63 -6.03
C LYS A 97 12.84 -11.11 -6.04
N LEU A 98 12.01 -10.44 -5.25
CA LEU A 98 11.96 -8.99 -5.19
C LEU A 98 12.84 -8.40 -4.08
N GLY A 99 13.22 -9.20 -3.09
CA GLY A 99 13.92 -8.73 -1.88
C GLY A 99 12.98 -8.01 -0.92
N TYR A 100 11.72 -8.49 -0.79
CA TYR A 100 10.70 -7.90 0.07
C TYR A 100 10.47 -8.79 1.30
N ASP A 101 10.12 -8.18 2.44
CA ASP A 101 9.51 -8.90 3.54
C ASP A 101 8.09 -9.35 3.17
N TYR A 102 7.56 -10.41 3.78
CA TYR A 102 6.19 -10.84 3.52
C TYR A 102 5.49 -11.42 4.75
N THR A 103 4.17 -11.39 4.73
CA THR A 103 3.28 -12.14 5.62
C THR A 103 2.25 -12.90 4.81
N PHE A 104 1.89 -14.10 5.26
CA PHE A 104 0.85 -14.94 4.65
C PHE A 104 -0.20 -15.28 5.69
N ALA A 105 -1.43 -14.89 5.42
CA ALA A 105 -2.61 -15.20 6.24
C ALA A 105 -3.45 -16.26 5.54
N SER A 106 -3.86 -17.27 6.29
CA SER A 106 -4.67 -18.37 5.79
C SER A 106 -5.75 -18.75 6.79
N VAL A 107 -6.88 -19.21 6.29
CA VAL A 107 -7.95 -19.83 7.09
C VAL A 107 -7.56 -21.22 7.55
N ASP A 108 -6.67 -21.89 6.83
CA ASP A 108 -6.21 -23.24 7.15
C ASP A 108 -5.12 -23.18 8.21
N PRO A 109 -5.10 -24.13 9.16
CA PRO A 109 -4.08 -24.19 10.20
C PRO A 109 -2.69 -24.46 9.62
N VAL A 110 -1.65 -24.04 10.35
CA VAL A 110 -0.26 -24.37 10.01
C VAL A 110 -0.11 -25.88 9.98
N GLY A 111 0.53 -26.39 8.91
CA GLY A 111 0.73 -27.84 8.72
C GLY A 111 -0.41 -28.55 7.97
N ALA A 112 -1.49 -27.86 7.60
CA ALA A 112 -2.48 -28.43 6.70
C ALA A 112 -1.86 -28.86 5.36
N PRO A 113 -2.40 -29.89 4.68
CA PRO A 113 -1.87 -30.35 3.38
C PRO A 113 -1.87 -29.27 2.31
N LYS A 114 -2.83 -28.37 2.36
CA LYS A 114 -2.99 -27.16 1.53
C LYS A 114 -3.47 -26.03 2.42
N ARG A 115 -2.88 -24.85 2.26
CA ARG A 115 -3.32 -23.61 2.88
C ARG A 115 -3.63 -22.59 1.81
N TYR A 116 -4.79 -21.95 1.94
CA TYR A 116 -5.28 -20.93 1.02
C TYR A 116 -5.45 -19.60 1.76
N GLY A 117 -5.10 -18.49 1.12
CA GLY A 117 -5.28 -17.19 1.74
C GLY A 117 -4.70 -16.02 0.96
N ASN A 118 -4.36 -14.98 1.71
CA ASN A 118 -3.86 -13.71 1.19
C ASN A 118 -2.47 -13.40 1.74
N ALA A 119 -1.70 -12.59 1.00
CA ALA A 119 -0.39 -12.18 1.46
C ALA A 119 -0.14 -10.67 1.24
N LEU A 120 0.71 -10.10 2.07
CA LEU A 120 1.26 -8.76 1.90
C LEU A 120 2.78 -8.87 1.81
N LEU A 121 3.36 -8.20 0.82
CA LEU A 121 4.81 -8.07 0.66
C LEU A 121 5.18 -6.59 0.79
N SER A 122 6.33 -6.28 1.40
CA SER A 122 6.79 -4.91 1.56
C SER A 122 8.30 -4.78 1.35
N ARG A 123 8.71 -3.73 0.63
CA ARG A 123 10.10 -3.26 0.61
C ARG A 123 10.38 -2.21 1.69
N ARG A 124 9.32 -1.69 2.32
CA ARG A 124 9.43 -0.77 3.46
C ARG A 124 9.60 -1.58 4.75
N LYS A 125 10.21 -0.97 5.76
CA LYS A 125 10.37 -1.59 7.07
C LYS A 125 9.01 -1.97 7.65
N VAL A 126 8.85 -3.25 8.00
CA VAL A 126 7.66 -3.79 8.65
C VAL A 126 7.71 -3.48 10.14
N LEU A 127 6.64 -2.91 10.67
CA LEU A 127 6.49 -2.52 12.08
C LEU A 127 5.61 -3.52 12.86
N ALA A 128 4.54 -4.03 12.23
CA ALA A 128 3.62 -4.99 12.83
C ALA A 128 2.90 -5.82 11.77
N THR A 129 2.43 -7.02 12.16
CA THR A 129 1.61 -7.90 11.33
C THR A 129 0.50 -8.53 12.15
N HIS A 130 -0.72 -8.62 11.61
CA HIS A 130 -1.86 -9.30 12.21
C HIS A 130 -2.69 -9.99 11.13
N GLN A 131 -3.57 -10.90 11.56
CA GLN A 131 -4.57 -11.50 10.68
C GLN A 131 -5.89 -11.70 11.42
N ARG A 132 -6.99 -11.78 10.68
CA ARG A 132 -8.33 -12.07 11.20
C ARG A 132 -9.10 -12.92 10.20
N LEU A 133 -9.73 -14.01 10.69
CA LEU A 133 -10.73 -14.74 9.92
C LEU A 133 -12.01 -13.91 9.82
N LEU A 134 -12.64 -13.89 8.64
CA LEU A 134 -13.87 -13.15 8.39
C LEU A 134 -15.08 -14.10 8.48
N GLN A 135 -16.19 -13.58 9.01
CA GLN A 135 -17.44 -14.35 9.14
C GLN A 135 -18.28 -14.28 7.84
N PRO A 136 -18.94 -15.37 7.50
CA PRO A 136 -18.99 -16.65 8.22
C PRO A 136 -17.72 -17.47 7.98
N LEU A 137 -17.29 -18.25 8.98
CA LEU A 137 -16.01 -19.00 8.92
C LEU A 137 -16.00 -20.07 7.83
N ASP A 138 -17.18 -20.62 7.49
CA ASP A 138 -17.35 -21.62 6.43
C ASP A 138 -17.25 -21.03 5.00
N ASP A 139 -17.08 -19.72 4.88
CA ASP A 139 -16.77 -19.02 3.61
C ASP A 139 -15.26 -18.94 3.33
N TYR A 140 -14.42 -19.39 4.24
CA TYR A 140 -12.97 -19.47 4.09
C TYR A 140 -12.30 -18.14 3.68
N ARG A 141 -12.69 -17.02 4.32
CA ARG A 141 -12.09 -15.69 4.05
C ARG A 141 -11.27 -15.20 5.23
N VAL A 142 -10.16 -14.55 4.92
CA VAL A 142 -9.21 -14.01 5.90
C VAL A 142 -8.76 -12.62 5.45
N ALA A 143 -8.54 -11.72 6.41
CA ALA A 143 -7.83 -10.47 6.19
C ALA A 143 -6.44 -10.53 6.82
N ALA A 144 -5.43 -9.98 6.14
CA ALA A 144 -4.10 -9.75 6.70
C ALA A 144 -3.83 -8.25 6.85
N HIS A 145 -3.02 -7.91 7.83
CA HIS A 145 -2.56 -6.57 8.14
C HIS A 145 -1.05 -6.52 8.17
N LEU A 146 -0.50 -5.45 7.60
CA LEU A 146 0.90 -5.09 7.65
C LEU A 146 0.99 -3.59 7.98
N GLN A 147 1.70 -3.23 9.04
CA GLN A 147 2.06 -1.85 9.29
C GLN A 147 3.48 -1.60 8.77
N VAL A 148 3.65 -0.58 7.94
CA VAL A 148 4.93 -0.22 7.34
C VAL A 148 5.35 1.20 7.69
N ASP A 149 6.66 1.44 7.71
CA ASP A 149 7.23 2.77 7.85
C ASP A 149 7.32 3.46 6.48
N VAL A 150 6.60 4.55 6.31
CA VAL A 150 6.67 5.42 5.13
C VAL A 150 7.37 6.72 5.53
N ASP A 151 8.71 6.73 5.39
CA ASP A 151 9.55 7.89 5.68
C ASP A 151 9.33 8.46 7.10
N GLY A 152 9.31 7.55 8.09
CA GLY A 152 9.11 7.84 9.51
C GLY A 152 7.65 7.91 9.96
N GLN A 153 6.68 7.68 9.07
CA GLN A 153 5.26 7.64 9.41
C GLN A 153 4.70 6.22 9.23
N PRO A 154 4.13 5.61 10.29
CA PRO A 154 3.43 4.34 10.18
C PRO A 154 2.22 4.45 9.24
N VAL A 155 2.05 3.46 8.35
CA VAL A 155 0.86 3.29 7.51
C VAL A 155 0.38 1.85 7.63
N ASN A 156 -0.91 1.67 7.85
CA ASN A 156 -1.53 0.35 7.93
C ASN A 156 -2.03 -0.08 6.56
N VAL A 157 -1.65 -1.26 6.11
CA VAL A 157 -2.12 -1.86 4.87
C VAL A 157 -2.83 -3.17 5.20
N TYR A 158 -4.05 -3.30 4.70
CA TYR A 158 -4.86 -4.50 4.83
C TYR A 158 -5.08 -5.14 3.47
N VAL A 159 -5.08 -6.48 3.42
CA VAL A 159 -5.49 -7.26 2.26
C VAL A 159 -6.66 -8.16 2.62
N THR A 160 -7.62 -8.25 1.71
CA THR A 160 -8.78 -9.15 1.83
C THR A 160 -9.11 -9.79 0.49
N HIS A 161 -9.91 -10.85 0.54
CA HIS A 161 -10.59 -11.44 -0.60
C HIS A 161 -11.99 -11.85 -0.10
N LEU A 162 -13.03 -11.12 -0.55
CA LEU A 162 -14.39 -11.32 -0.07
C LEU A 162 -15.13 -12.43 -0.83
N ASN A 163 -16.35 -12.75 -0.40
CA ASN A 163 -17.19 -13.79 -1.02
C ASN A 163 -17.45 -13.51 -2.51
N GLU A 164 -17.31 -14.55 -3.35
CA GLU A 164 -17.41 -14.47 -4.81
C GLU A 164 -18.84 -14.56 -5.36
N ARG A 165 -19.85 -14.90 -4.55
CA ARG A 165 -21.23 -15.06 -5.05
C ARG A 165 -21.80 -13.75 -5.54
N ALA A 166 -22.34 -13.77 -6.77
CA ALA A 166 -22.96 -12.60 -7.38
C ALA A 166 -24.42 -12.34 -6.93
N ASP A 167 -25.02 -13.26 -6.16
CA ASP A 167 -26.41 -13.18 -5.71
C ASP A 167 -26.60 -12.40 -4.39
N ALA A 168 -27.85 -12.20 -3.97
CA ALA A 168 -28.21 -11.51 -2.74
C ALA A 168 -27.60 -12.16 -1.48
N ARG A 169 -27.42 -13.50 -1.48
CA ARG A 169 -26.75 -14.20 -0.38
C ARG A 169 -25.27 -13.79 -0.29
N GLY A 170 -24.58 -13.73 -1.42
CA GLY A 170 -23.19 -13.25 -1.48
C GLY A 170 -23.06 -11.81 -1.01
N ALA A 171 -23.96 -10.91 -1.42
CA ALA A 171 -23.99 -9.53 -0.94
C ALA A 171 -24.16 -9.46 0.59
N GLY A 172 -25.05 -10.27 1.18
CA GLY A 172 -25.21 -10.36 2.63
C GLY A 172 -23.96 -10.89 3.35
N ILE A 173 -23.24 -11.86 2.75
CA ILE A 173 -21.99 -12.37 3.27
C ILE A 173 -20.91 -11.27 3.21
N ARG A 174 -20.72 -10.59 2.08
CA ARG A 174 -19.75 -9.48 1.94
C ARG A 174 -20.03 -8.35 2.92
N THR A 175 -21.31 -7.99 3.15
CA THR A 175 -21.67 -7.00 4.18
C THR A 175 -21.13 -7.38 5.56
N ARG A 176 -21.25 -8.65 5.95
CA ARG A 176 -20.71 -9.15 7.23
C ARG A 176 -19.18 -9.16 7.23
N GLN A 177 -18.57 -9.63 6.16
CA GLN A 177 -17.11 -9.62 6.00
C GLN A 177 -16.51 -8.20 6.07
N VAL A 178 -17.19 -7.22 5.49
CA VAL A 178 -16.82 -5.80 5.59
C VAL A 178 -16.92 -5.30 7.04
N ALA A 179 -17.97 -5.68 7.78
CA ALA A 179 -18.08 -5.31 9.19
C ALA A 179 -16.91 -5.88 10.02
N ASP A 180 -16.58 -7.17 9.86
CA ASP A 180 -15.44 -7.80 10.53
C ASP A 180 -14.10 -7.16 10.15
N LEU A 181 -13.93 -6.78 8.87
CA LEU A 181 -12.75 -6.08 8.39
C LEU A 181 -12.62 -4.71 9.04
N LEU A 182 -13.71 -3.95 9.15
CA LEU A 182 -13.71 -2.63 9.81
C LEU A 182 -13.40 -2.75 11.30
N ASP A 183 -13.92 -3.76 12.00
CA ASP A 183 -13.59 -4.05 13.39
C ASP A 183 -12.12 -4.46 13.57
N PHE A 184 -11.58 -5.21 12.60
CA PHE A 184 -10.17 -5.55 12.57
C PHE A 184 -9.27 -4.32 12.39
N ILE A 185 -9.66 -3.43 11.50
CA ILE A 185 -8.98 -2.14 11.27
C ILE A 185 -9.02 -1.28 12.53
N ALA A 186 -10.19 -1.13 13.15
CA ALA A 186 -10.35 -0.34 14.36
C ALA A 186 -9.48 -0.86 15.52
N SER A 187 -9.29 -2.17 15.61
CA SER A 187 -8.50 -2.82 16.67
C SER A 187 -6.98 -2.69 16.48
N ASN A 188 -6.49 -2.45 15.26
CA ASN A 188 -5.06 -2.56 14.96
C ASN A 188 -4.44 -1.30 14.31
N SER A 189 -5.23 -0.30 13.91
CA SER A 189 -4.69 0.83 13.16
C SER A 189 -4.25 2.01 14.01
N ALA A 190 -4.70 2.09 15.26
CA ALA A 190 -4.48 3.23 16.14
C ALA A 190 -4.81 4.55 15.39
N GLN A 191 -3.87 5.52 15.34
CA GLN A 191 -4.04 6.79 14.64
C GLN A 191 -3.34 6.83 13.26
N ALA A 192 -2.70 5.73 12.84
CA ALA A 192 -1.98 5.70 11.57
C ALA A 192 -2.93 5.57 10.36
N PRO A 193 -2.61 6.19 9.21
CA PRO A 193 -3.40 6.07 7.98
C PRO A 193 -3.62 4.62 7.55
N VAL A 194 -4.75 4.38 6.89
CA VAL A 194 -5.18 3.04 6.48
C VAL A 194 -5.38 2.93 4.98
N VAL A 195 -4.84 1.86 4.40
CA VAL A 195 -5.07 1.41 3.02
C VAL A 195 -5.63 -0.01 3.07
N ILE A 196 -6.63 -0.30 2.24
CA ILE A 196 -7.27 -1.62 2.16
C ILE A 196 -7.26 -2.04 0.69
N ALA A 197 -6.65 -3.17 0.39
CA ALA A 197 -6.49 -3.67 -0.97
C ALA A 197 -7.04 -5.10 -1.09
N GLY A 198 -7.45 -5.48 -2.28
CA GLY A 198 -7.84 -6.87 -2.52
C GLY A 198 -8.90 -7.05 -3.58
N ASP A 199 -9.36 -8.29 -3.68
CA ASP A 199 -10.49 -8.72 -4.47
C ASP A 199 -11.76 -8.66 -3.60
N PHE A 200 -12.63 -7.70 -3.89
CA PHE A 200 -13.89 -7.52 -3.16
C PHE A 200 -15.06 -8.28 -3.79
N ASN A 201 -14.85 -8.89 -4.96
CA ASN A 201 -15.86 -9.63 -5.71
C ASN A 201 -17.16 -8.82 -5.97
N THR A 202 -17.07 -7.50 -5.97
CA THR A 202 -18.16 -6.57 -6.25
C THR A 202 -17.60 -5.19 -6.62
N ALA A 203 -18.40 -4.37 -7.30
CA ALA A 203 -18.03 -3.01 -7.63
C ALA A 203 -17.97 -2.12 -6.38
N ALA A 204 -17.11 -1.08 -6.42
CA ALA A 204 -16.83 -0.23 -5.27
C ALA A 204 -18.06 0.53 -4.73
N ASP A 205 -19.07 0.77 -5.53
CA ASP A 205 -20.27 1.56 -5.22
C ASP A 205 -21.46 0.73 -4.73
N THR A 206 -21.35 -0.59 -4.64
CA THR A 206 -22.43 -1.49 -4.21
C THR A 206 -22.82 -1.31 -2.74
N LEU A 207 -24.04 -1.74 -2.39
CA LEU A 207 -24.59 -1.58 -1.03
C LEU A 207 -23.84 -2.41 0.02
N ASP A 208 -23.30 -3.56 -0.35
CA ASP A 208 -22.52 -4.43 0.53
C ASP A 208 -21.18 -3.82 0.96
N LEU A 209 -20.64 -2.84 0.20
CA LEU A 209 -19.49 -2.04 0.58
C LEU A 209 -19.84 -0.67 1.19
N GLN A 210 -21.13 -0.36 1.45
CA GLN A 210 -21.55 0.95 1.94
C GLN A 210 -20.87 1.36 3.25
N ALA A 211 -20.69 0.43 4.19
CA ALA A 211 -20.05 0.71 5.47
C ALA A 211 -18.59 1.12 5.28
N LEU A 212 -17.86 0.48 4.37
CA LEU A 212 -16.48 0.79 4.02
C LEU A 212 -16.37 2.21 3.44
N ARG A 213 -17.26 2.56 2.51
CA ARG A 213 -17.25 3.87 1.82
C ARG A 213 -17.49 5.08 2.72
N LYS A 214 -17.98 4.89 3.95
CA LYS A 214 -18.16 6.01 4.91
C LYS A 214 -16.83 6.66 5.33
N GLY A 215 -15.72 5.91 5.30
CA GLY A 215 -14.40 6.40 5.70
C GLY A 215 -13.30 6.21 4.66
N TYR A 216 -13.56 5.43 3.61
CA TYR A 216 -12.55 5.04 2.63
C TYR A 216 -13.02 5.34 1.21
N GLY A 217 -12.16 5.97 0.41
CA GLY A 217 -12.36 6.25 -1.00
C GLY A 217 -11.76 5.16 -1.87
N ASP A 218 -12.40 4.80 -2.96
CA ASP A 218 -11.84 3.96 -4.01
C ASP A 218 -10.78 4.74 -4.80
N SER A 219 -9.54 4.27 -4.82
CA SER A 219 -8.42 4.99 -5.43
C SER A 219 -8.60 5.15 -6.94
N TYR A 220 -9.01 4.10 -7.65
CA TYR A 220 -9.19 4.15 -9.09
C TYR A 220 -10.31 5.12 -9.47
N GLY A 221 -11.48 4.99 -8.84
CA GLY A 221 -12.62 5.89 -9.08
C GLY A 221 -12.34 7.35 -8.68
N SER A 222 -11.51 7.59 -7.68
CA SER A 222 -11.12 8.95 -7.26
C SER A 222 -10.23 9.65 -8.30
N VAL A 223 -9.35 8.91 -8.98
CA VAL A 223 -8.45 9.42 -10.02
C VAL A 223 -9.16 9.50 -11.36
N HIS A 224 -10.01 8.53 -11.69
CA HIS A 224 -10.70 8.39 -12.98
C HIS A 224 -12.21 8.60 -12.82
N ARG A 225 -12.61 9.82 -12.44
CA ARG A 225 -14.01 10.18 -12.11
C ARG A 225 -15.03 9.89 -13.21
N ASN A 226 -14.60 9.81 -14.46
CA ASN A 226 -15.43 9.50 -15.63
C ASN A 226 -15.00 8.17 -16.27
N SER A 227 -14.48 7.22 -15.48
CA SER A 227 -14.08 5.94 -16.03
C SER A 227 -15.29 5.23 -16.66
N ASP A 228 -15.09 4.76 -17.87
CA ASP A 228 -16.07 3.99 -18.63
C ASP A 228 -16.45 2.70 -17.86
N ALA A 229 -17.69 2.29 -18.01
CA ALA A 229 -18.19 0.99 -17.52
C ALA A 229 -17.47 -0.22 -18.14
N THR A 230 -16.63 0.01 -19.14
CA THR A 230 -15.78 -1.02 -19.78
C THR A 230 -14.48 -1.30 -19.00
N VAL A 231 -14.11 -0.48 -18.01
CA VAL A 231 -12.93 -0.74 -17.18
C VAL A 231 -13.14 -2.00 -16.34
N SER A 232 -12.24 -2.94 -16.47
CA SER A 232 -12.30 -4.24 -15.81
C SER A 232 -11.02 -4.55 -15.06
N THR A 233 -11.14 -5.22 -13.91
CA THR A 233 -10.05 -5.97 -13.29
C THR A 233 -10.16 -7.47 -13.54
N LEU A 234 -11.26 -7.93 -14.15
CA LEU A 234 -11.34 -9.27 -14.74
C LEU A 234 -10.65 -9.28 -16.11
N ASN A 235 -9.92 -10.33 -16.39
CA ASN A 235 -9.26 -10.51 -17.68
C ASN A 235 -10.28 -10.76 -18.78
N MET A 236 -10.50 -9.76 -19.64
CA MET A 236 -11.50 -9.77 -20.70
C MET A 236 -11.23 -10.78 -21.83
N HIS A 237 -10.12 -11.50 -21.78
CA HIS A 237 -9.84 -12.64 -22.66
C HIS A 237 -10.31 -13.98 -22.07
N ILE A 238 -10.70 -13.97 -20.79
CA ILE A 238 -11.20 -15.13 -20.04
C ILE A 238 -12.67 -14.93 -19.69
N PHE A 239 -13.07 -13.70 -19.33
CA PHE A 239 -14.43 -13.32 -18.97
C PHE A 239 -15.07 -12.51 -20.10
N ASP A 240 -16.36 -12.64 -20.27
CA ASP A 240 -17.15 -11.99 -21.32
C ASP A 240 -17.78 -10.65 -20.90
N ARG A 241 -17.73 -10.33 -19.61
CA ARG A 241 -18.31 -9.10 -19.05
C ARG A 241 -17.29 -8.34 -18.21
N PRO A 242 -17.08 -7.04 -18.48
CA PRO A 242 -16.18 -6.22 -17.68
C PRO A 242 -16.74 -6.04 -16.27
N ALA A 243 -15.86 -6.18 -15.28
CA ALA A 243 -16.18 -5.86 -13.90
C ALA A 243 -14.90 -5.41 -13.18
N ARG A 244 -14.96 -4.28 -12.51
CA ARG A 244 -13.88 -3.82 -11.62
C ARG A 244 -14.21 -4.23 -10.20
N ILE A 245 -13.64 -5.32 -9.74
CA ILE A 245 -13.88 -5.96 -8.45
C ILE A 245 -12.65 -6.02 -7.55
N ASP A 246 -11.46 -5.76 -8.11
CA ASP A 246 -10.24 -5.55 -7.35
C ASP A 246 -10.05 -4.06 -7.07
N HIS A 247 -9.89 -3.71 -5.79
CA HIS A 247 -9.85 -2.32 -5.36
C HIS A 247 -8.68 -2.03 -4.41
N VAL A 248 -8.29 -0.77 -4.39
CA VAL A 248 -7.49 -0.19 -3.33
C VAL A 248 -8.28 0.98 -2.73
N PHE A 249 -8.78 0.78 -1.51
CA PHE A 249 -9.43 1.82 -0.73
C PHE A 249 -8.42 2.53 0.17
N PHE A 250 -8.56 3.83 0.33
CA PHE A 250 -7.71 4.66 1.17
C PHE A 250 -8.53 5.51 2.14
N GLN A 251 -8.02 5.74 3.33
CA GLN A 251 -8.67 6.60 4.34
C GLN A 251 -8.67 8.06 3.86
N GLN A 252 -9.88 8.61 3.55
CA GLN A 252 -10.07 9.84 2.80
C GLN A 252 -9.48 11.11 3.43
N ASN A 253 -9.48 11.23 4.74
CA ASN A 253 -8.96 12.40 5.45
C ASN A 253 -7.48 12.29 5.84
N ARG A 254 -6.82 11.17 5.50
CA ARG A 254 -5.43 10.87 5.84
C ARG A 254 -4.55 10.62 4.63
N LEU A 255 -5.16 10.27 3.50
CA LEU A 255 -4.49 9.90 2.26
C LEU A 255 -5.20 10.54 1.06
N LEU A 256 -4.46 10.72 -0.04
CA LEU A 256 -4.96 11.17 -1.34
C LEU A 256 -4.48 10.22 -2.42
N ALA A 257 -5.37 9.73 -3.27
CA ALA A 257 -5.01 9.00 -4.47
C ALA A 257 -4.51 9.98 -5.52
N ARG A 258 -3.26 9.82 -5.95
CA ARG A 258 -2.60 10.68 -6.96
C ARG A 258 -2.59 10.05 -8.34
N GLU A 259 -2.46 8.73 -8.37
CA GLU A 259 -2.42 7.97 -9.60
C GLU A 259 -2.98 6.56 -9.37
N ALA A 260 -3.67 6.02 -10.36
CA ALA A 260 -4.15 4.63 -10.36
C ALA A 260 -4.10 4.08 -11.79
N ARG A 261 -3.71 2.81 -11.93
CA ARG A 261 -3.59 2.12 -13.23
C ARG A 261 -3.97 0.67 -13.11
N ILE A 262 -4.58 0.11 -14.15
CA ILE A 262 -4.73 -1.32 -14.31
C ILE A 262 -3.41 -1.89 -14.84
N LEU A 263 -3.05 -3.07 -14.37
CA LEU A 263 -1.80 -3.76 -14.72
C LEU A 263 -2.10 -5.14 -15.31
N PHE A 264 -1.15 -5.66 -16.09
CA PHE A 264 -1.21 -7.01 -16.65
C PHE A 264 -2.31 -7.21 -17.69
N GLU A 265 -2.78 -6.12 -18.34
CA GLU A 265 -3.78 -6.16 -19.40
C GLU A 265 -3.26 -6.77 -20.73
N ALA A 266 -1.96 -6.98 -20.84
CA ALA A 266 -1.34 -7.61 -22.00
C ALA A 266 -0.87 -9.04 -21.67
N PRO A 267 -0.98 -9.98 -22.63
CA PRO A 267 -0.44 -11.32 -22.46
C PRO A 267 1.10 -11.28 -22.43
N TYR A 268 1.72 -12.17 -21.66
CA TYR A 268 3.18 -12.31 -21.65
C TYR A 268 3.70 -13.21 -22.78
N ALA A 269 2.81 -14.01 -23.36
CA ALA A 269 3.00 -14.81 -24.58
C ALA A 269 1.62 -15.02 -25.22
N GLU A 270 1.56 -15.52 -26.44
CA GLU A 270 0.31 -15.76 -27.14
C GLU A 270 -0.66 -16.61 -26.28
N GLY A 271 -1.86 -16.06 -26.02
CA GLY A 271 -2.89 -16.68 -25.21
C GLY A 271 -2.53 -16.93 -23.74
N ARG A 272 -1.44 -16.31 -23.20
CA ARG A 272 -0.97 -16.54 -21.84
C ARG A 272 -0.94 -15.27 -21.04
N TRP A 273 -1.60 -15.27 -19.89
CA TRP A 273 -1.84 -14.11 -19.06
C TRP A 273 -1.21 -14.27 -17.66
N ALA A 274 -0.93 -13.15 -17.00
CA ALA A 274 -0.42 -13.15 -15.63
C ALA A 274 -1.39 -13.83 -14.66
N SER A 275 -2.69 -13.57 -14.83
CA SER A 275 -3.80 -14.08 -14.02
C SER A 275 -5.10 -13.99 -14.83
N ASP A 276 -6.17 -14.58 -14.33
CA ASP A 276 -7.54 -14.31 -14.74
C ASP A 276 -8.07 -12.97 -14.22
N HIS A 277 -7.29 -12.29 -13.34
CA HIS A 277 -7.48 -10.90 -12.94
C HIS A 277 -6.37 -10.00 -13.48
N TYR A 278 -6.73 -8.75 -13.73
CA TYR A 278 -5.77 -7.66 -13.89
C TYR A 278 -5.43 -7.07 -12.53
N GLY A 279 -4.18 -6.63 -12.35
CA GLY A 279 -3.76 -5.96 -11.11
C GLY A 279 -4.18 -4.48 -11.08
N VAL A 280 -4.20 -3.91 -9.90
CA VAL A 280 -4.37 -2.47 -9.71
C VAL A 280 -3.14 -1.90 -9.03
N TRP A 281 -2.50 -0.91 -9.66
CA TRP A 281 -1.42 -0.13 -9.06
C TRP A 281 -1.92 1.25 -8.69
N VAL A 282 -1.50 1.75 -7.51
CA VAL A 282 -1.86 3.08 -7.03
C VAL A 282 -0.65 3.81 -6.44
N ARG A 283 -0.66 5.14 -6.53
CA ARG A 283 0.19 6.04 -5.77
C ARG A 283 -0.67 6.89 -4.85
N LEU A 284 -0.37 6.78 -3.56
CA LEU A 284 -1.05 7.47 -2.48
C LEU A 284 -0.10 8.48 -1.84
N GLN A 285 -0.58 9.70 -1.62
CA GLN A 285 0.12 10.72 -0.86
C GLN A 285 -0.46 10.78 0.56
N LEU A 286 0.41 10.80 1.56
CA LEU A 286 0.00 11.03 2.94
C LEU A 286 -0.40 12.50 3.11
N ALA A 287 -1.56 12.75 3.71
CA ALA A 287 -1.95 14.10 4.07
C ALA A 287 -0.99 14.67 5.12
N PRO A 288 -0.68 15.96 5.09
CA PRO A 288 0.09 16.61 6.13
C PRO A 288 -0.55 16.34 7.49
N GLU A 289 0.25 16.04 8.51
CA GLU A 289 -0.25 15.99 9.87
C GLU A 289 -0.76 17.38 10.23
N HIS A 290 -2.06 17.51 10.53
CA HIS A 290 -2.54 18.71 11.21
C HIS A 290 -1.91 18.69 12.61
N PRO A 291 -1.14 19.74 13.00
CA PRO A 291 -0.69 19.83 14.37
C PRO A 291 -1.93 19.71 15.24
N ALA A 292 -1.87 18.79 16.20
CA ALA A 292 -2.94 18.62 17.17
C ALA A 292 -3.29 20.01 17.73
N SER A 293 -4.53 20.47 17.51
CA SER A 293 -5.00 21.69 18.11
C SER A 293 -4.83 21.51 19.60
N ASN A 294 -3.87 22.23 20.18
CA ASN A 294 -3.68 22.31 21.62
C ASN A 294 -5.01 22.85 22.20
N ARG A 295 -5.95 21.97 22.50
CA ARG A 295 -7.02 22.31 23.40
C ARG A 295 -6.37 22.38 24.78
N MET A 296 -5.98 23.60 25.17
CA MET A 296 -5.72 23.88 26.58
C MET A 296 -6.98 23.59 27.39
N PRO A 297 -6.81 23.07 28.59
CA PRO A 297 -7.90 22.74 29.50
C PRO A 297 -8.71 23.98 29.91
#